data_fe79768af53efaf2c7059def9e72488c
#
_entry.id   fe79768af53efaf2c7059def9e72488c
#
_cell.length_a   1.000
_cell.length_b   1.000
_cell.length_c   1.000
_cell.angle_alpha   90.00
_cell.angle_beta   90.00
_cell.angle_gamma   90.00
#
_symmetry.space_group_name_H-M   'P 1'
#
loop_
_entity.id
_entity.type
_entity.pdbx_description
1 polymer ?
#
loop_
_entity_poly.entity_id
_entity_poly.type
_entity_poly.pdbx_seq_one_letter_code
_entity_poly.pdbx_strand_id
1 'polypeptide(L)'
;TTLRISTKTKLPFPDLSEAAREADILPGLKRSLISVNKMAQEGYTTIFHPGEKGVTIHEKGSLQITTTKSPVLQGHKINGEKLWTVSGNIETNKHEQVNNVYSLPSTQQSIKYLHAAAGFPVKDTWLAAIKAGNYVTWPGLTVAAVQKHFPDADKTQKGHMKKQRQGVRSTRLIDNTSQGTSNHTHQVSKKMRDVYIKLHNAAETMHSDQTGRFPATSSRGNQYVMVLVEVDGNYIDAEPLKNKTDGSMINAYQALWKRLTAMGTVKPTTHILDNEASLAFKTEIRKNCTIQLVPPDNHRRNLAERAIQTFKNHFKAVIAGVDDTFPMHLWDRLLPQTILTLNLLRQSNVAPTVSAYQYIHGPFDYNKMPLAPMGCA
;
A
#
# COMPACT_ATOMS: atom_id res chain seq x y z
N THR A 1 0.67 18.22 7.22
CA THR A 1 0.31 19.65 7.26
C THR A 1 1.49 20.38 7.86
N THR A 2 2.17 21.22 7.08
CA THR A 2 3.31 22.02 7.56
C THR A 2 2.73 23.24 8.30
N LEU A 3 3.05 23.37 9.59
CA LEU A 3 2.71 24.57 10.36
C LEU A 3 3.77 25.63 10.09
N ARG A 4 3.35 26.84 9.74
CA ARG A 4 4.27 27.98 9.55
C ARG A 4 4.19 28.90 10.76
N ILE A 5 5.35 29.32 11.25
CA ILE A 5 5.48 30.35 12.27
C ILE A 5 4.97 31.67 11.66
N SER A 6 4.01 32.32 12.33
CA SER A 6 3.49 33.61 11.87
C SER A 6 4.24 34.78 12.48
N THR A 7 4.39 34.77 13.79
CA THR A 7 5.05 35.86 14.56
C THR A 7 5.67 35.30 15.82
N LYS A 8 6.60 36.06 16.42
CA LYS A 8 7.13 35.79 17.75
C LYS A 8 6.35 36.55 18.82
N THR A 9 6.24 35.98 19.99
CA THR A 9 5.61 36.59 21.17
C THR A 9 6.39 36.24 22.43
N LYS A 10 6.01 36.88 23.55
CA LYS A 10 6.53 36.51 24.87
C LYS A 10 5.46 35.81 25.69
N LEU A 11 5.82 34.72 26.34
CA LEU A 11 4.92 34.02 27.26
C LEU A 11 4.59 34.91 28.46
N PRO A 12 3.35 34.87 29.02
CA PRO A 12 2.89 35.71 30.11
C PRO A 12 3.36 35.19 31.49
N PHE A 13 4.64 34.81 31.62
CA PHE A 13 5.22 34.31 32.89
C PHE A 13 6.37 35.22 33.28
N PRO A 14 6.09 36.24 34.13
CA PRO A 14 7.10 37.27 34.50
C PRO A 14 8.32 36.71 35.24
N ASP A 15 8.16 35.58 35.95
CA ASP A 15 9.21 34.94 36.73
C ASP A 15 10.27 34.18 35.88
N LEU A 16 10.02 34.04 34.57
CA LEU A 16 10.98 33.47 33.64
C LEU A 16 11.86 34.56 33.00
N SER A 17 13.13 34.21 32.67
CA SER A 17 14.03 35.09 31.92
C SER A 17 13.41 35.53 30.59
N GLU A 18 13.83 36.68 30.07
CA GLU A 18 13.33 37.17 28.78
C GLU A 18 13.52 36.17 27.65
N ALA A 19 14.67 35.51 27.62
CA ALA A 19 14.99 34.49 26.63
C ALA A 19 14.11 33.23 26.77
N ALA A 20 13.82 32.78 28.00
CA ALA A 20 12.94 31.66 28.27
C ALA A 20 11.48 31.92 27.86
N ARG A 21 11.05 33.18 27.87
CA ARG A 21 9.68 33.63 27.52
C ARG A 21 9.47 33.76 26.03
N GLU A 22 10.46 33.83 25.19
CA GLU A 22 10.26 33.89 23.74
C GLU A 22 9.52 32.65 23.22
N ALA A 23 8.46 32.87 22.46
CA ALA A 23 7.63 31.83 21.88
C ALA A 23 7.25 32.16 20.44
N ASP A 24 6.99 31.15 19.64
CA ASP A 24 6.52 31.26 18.28
C ASP A 24 5.01 31.05 18.24
N ILE A 25 4.28 31.93 17.54
CA ILE A 25 2.86 31.75 17.29
C ILE A 25 2.70 30.85 16.08
N LEU A 26 2.06 29.69 16.30
CA LEU A 26 1.69 28.72 15.27
C LEU A 26 0.17 28.67 15.12
N PRO A 27 -0.39 29.32 14.10
CA PRO A 27 -1.82 29.25 13.83
C PRO A 27 -2.28 27.80 13.65
N GLY A 28 -3.33 27.40 14.35
CA GLY A 28 -3.89 26.05 14.30
C GLY A 28 -3.47 25.14 15.45
N LEU A 29 -2.54 25.54 16.32
CA LEU A 29 -2.31 24.83 17.59
C LEU A 29 -3.47 25.10 18.57
N LYS A 30 -4.10 24.02 19.05
CA LYS A 30 -5.20 24.11 20.03
C LYS A 30 -4.74 24.42 21.45
N ARG A 31 -3.43 24.27 21.75
CA ARG A 31 -2.85 24.48 23.09
C ARG A 31 -1.44 25.05 22.95
N SER A 32 -1.06 25.90 23.90
CA SER A 32 0.32 26.42 24.00
C SER A 32 1.28 25.32 24.46
N LEU A 33 2.45 25.26 23.85
CA LEU A 33 3.52 24.32 24.20
C LEU A 33 4.73 25.11 24.72
N ILE A 34 5.33 24.63 25.80
CA ILE A 34 6.56 25.17 26.38
C ILE A 34 7.72 24.24 26.02
N SER A 35 8.80 24.78 25.49
CA SER A 35 9.98 24.00 25.13
C SER A 35 10.84 23.70 26.36
N VAL A 36 10.86 22.46 26.81
CA VAL A 36 11.73 21.99 27.89
C VAL A 36 13.21 22.20 27.57
N ASN A 37 13.60 22.05 26.32
CA ASN A 37 14.98 22.31 25.90
C ASN A 37 15.38 23.79 26.06
N LYS A 38 14.48 24.71 25.76
CA LYS A 38 14.72 26.13 25.92
C LYS A 38 14.82 26.51 27.40
N MET A 39 13.95 25.93 28.24
CA MET A 39 14.07 26.11 29.71
C MET A 39 15.39 25.60 30.24
N ALA A 40 15.84 24.41 29.81
CA ALA A 40 17.14 23.85 30.23
C ALA A 40 18.34 24.69 29.75
N GLN A 41 18.27 25.31 28.56
CA GLN A 41 19.31 26.21 28.05
C GLN A 41 19.44 27.48 28.92
N GLU A 42 18.32 27.98 29.42
CA GLU A 42 18.27 29.14 30.30
C GLU A 42 18.53 28.77 31.79
N GLY A 43 18.89 27.52 32.06
CA GLY A 43 19.29 27.06 33.40
C GLY A 43 18.12 26.59 34.28
N TYR A 44 16.90 26.50 33.78
CA TYR A 44 15.78 25.99 34.55
C TYR A 44 15.77 24.45 34.57
N THR A 45 15.37 23.88 35.69
CA THR A 45 15.11 22.44 35.86
C THR A 45 13.65 22.16 35.76
N THR A 46 13.25 21.31 34.79
CA THR A 46 11.86 20.90 34.59
C THR A 46 11.64 19.49 35.13
N ILE A 47 10.71 19.31 36.04
CA ILE A 47 10.33 18.02 36.65
C ILE A 47 8.93 17.64 36.23
N PHE A 48 8.79 16.45 35.63
CA PHE A 48 7.50 15.83 35.34
C PHE A 48 7.13 14.89 36.49
N HIS A 49 6.05 15.20 37.16
CA HIS A 49 5.56 14.38 38.29
C HIS A 49 4.69 13.23 37.77
N PRO A 50 4.75 12.04 38.38
CA PRO A 50 3.90 10.93 38.01
C PRO A 50 2.43 11.23 38.30
N GLY A 51 1.55 10.72 37.45
CA GLY A 51 0.11 10.92 37.54
C GLY A 51 -0.35 12.34 37.22
N GLU A 52 -1.35 12.86 37.92
CA GLU A 52 -1.98 14.15 37.65
C GLU A 52 -1.26 15.36 38.27
N LYS A 53 -0.15 15.13 38.97
CA LYS A 53 0.61 16.17 39.70
C LYS A 53 1.28 17.22 38.80
N GLY A 54 1.28 16.98 37.48
CA GLY A 54 1.71 17.95 36.47
C GLY A 54 3.22 18.13 36.33
N VAL A 55 3.63 19.36 36.00
CA VAL A 55 5.03 19.74 35.73
C VAL A 55 5.41 20.93 36.60
N THR A 56 6.60 20.90 37.18
CA THR A 56 7.18 22.04 37.89
C THR A 56 8.46 22.51 37.18
N ILE A 57 8.69 23.83 37.17
CA ILE A 57 9.88 24.45 36.60
C ILE A 57 10.57 25.22 37.73
N HIS A 58 11.84 24.95 37.95
CA HIS A 58 12.64 25.52 39.03
C HIS A 58 13.86 26.29 38.48
N GLU A 59 14.21 27.37 39.11
CA GLU A 59 15.41 28.13 38.77
C GLU A 59 16.70 27.34 39.05
N LYS A 60 17.78 27.74 38.37
CA LYS A 60 19.10 27.14 38.58
C LYS A 60 19.54 27.32 40.05
N GLY A 61 19.89 26.19 40.68
CA GLY A 61 20.37 26.18 42.06
C GLY A 61 19.29 26.24 43.14
N SER A 62 18.01 26.44 42.77
CA SER A 62 16.87 26.40 43.72
C SER A 62 16.46 25.01 44.12
N LEU A 63 16.96 23.97 43.41
CA LEU A 63 16.59 22.58 43.63
C LEU A 63 17.82 21.73 43.91
N GLN A 64 17.81 21.00 45.01
CA GLN A 64 18.78 19.96 45.32
C GLN A 64 18.10 18.58 45.17
N ILE A 65 18.55 17.82 44.17
CA ILE A 65 18.03 16.49 43.90
C ILE A 65 18.94 15.46 44.57
N THR A 66 18.43 14.77 45.58
CA THR A 66 19.10 13.65 46.21
C THR A 66 18.45 12.33 45.74
N THR A 67 19.26 11.44 45.16
CA THR A 67 18.78 10.13 44.68
C THR A 67 19.33 9.03 45.55
N THR A 68 18.44 8.10 45.98
CA THR A 68 18.83 6.93 46.78
C THR A 68 19.28 5.75 45.91
N LYS A 69 19.02 5.81 44.61
CA LYS A 69 19.41 4.80 43.59
C LYS A 69 19.95 5.47 42.35
N SER A 70 20.79 4.76 41.63
CA SER A 70 21.28 5.22 40.32
C SER A 70 20.10 5.44 39.36
N PRO A 71 20.20 6.41 38.42
CA PRO A 71 19.16 6.65 37.44
C PRO A 71 18.96 5.42 36.54
N VAL A 72 17.71 5.11 36.26
CA VAL A 72 17.33 4.00 35.37
C VAL A 72 17.80 4.26 33.94
N LEU A 73 17.75 5.53 33.53
CA LEU A 73 18.22 6.00 32.22
C LEU A 73 18.96 7.31 32.41
N GLN A 74 20.07 7.44 31.70
CA GLN A 74 20.86 8.69 31.68
C GLN A 74 21.05 9.13 30.24
N GLY A 75 20.77 10.40 29.99
CA GLY A 75 20.95 11.01 28.69
C GLY A 75 21.84 12.22 28.74
N HIS A 76 22.45 12.58 27.64
CA HIS A 76 23.24 13.76 27.46
C HIS A 76 22.82 14.53 26.21
N LYS A 77 23.16 15.78 26.14
CA LYS A 77 22.89 16.61 24.97
C LYS A 77 24.20 16.76 24.18
N ILE A 78 24.14 16.46 22.89
CA ILE A 78 25.26 16.69 21.97
C ILE A 78 25.24 18.15 21.56
N ASN A 79 26.40 18.81 21.57
CA ASN A 79 26.52 20.21 21.17
C ASN A 79 25.98 20.42 19.74
N GLY A 80 25.06 21.38 19.60
CA GLY A 80 24.38 21.68 18.31
C GLY A 80 23.05 20.95 18.07
N GLU A 81 22.71 19.92 18.84
CA GLU A 81 21.45 19.24 18.72
C GLU A 81 20.36 19.83 19.62
N LYS A 82 19.12 19.76 19.17
CA LYS A 82 17.94 20.22 19.92
C LYS A 82 17.32 19.14 20.80
N LEU A 83 17.76 17.90 20.66
CA LEU A 83 17.22 16.72 21.35
C LEU A 83 18.25 16.16 22.35
N TRP A 84 17.75 15.50 23.37
CA TRP A 84 18.56 14.76 24.35
C TRP A 84 18.72 13.31 23.86
N THR A 85 19.95 12.82 23.88
CA THR A 85 20.29 11.46 23.52
C THR A 85 20.44 10.63 24.79
N VAL A 86 19.71 9.55 24.89
CA VAL A 86 19.80 8.57 25.98
C VAL A 86 20.65 7.40 25.50
N SER A 87 21.80 7.20 26.13
CA SER A 87 22.63 6.02 25.90
C SER A 87 22.07 4.89 26.75
N GLY A 88 21.20 4.08 26.19
CA GLY A 88 20.79 2.81 26.81
C GLY A 88 21.62 1.69 26.18
N ASN A 89 22.13 0.75 26.99
CA ASN A 89 22.37 -0.60 26.46
C ASN A 89 21.00 -1.21 26.19
N ILE A 90 20.39 -0.78 25.10
CA ILE A 90 19.33 -1.56 24.53
C ILE A 90 20.04 -2.83 24.04
N GLU A 91 19.83 -3.95 24.72
CA GLU A 91 20.08 -5.24 24.08
C GLU A 91 19.34 -5.15 22.74
N THR A 92 20.09 -4.88 21.71
CA THR A 92 19.56 -4.87 20.35
C THR A 92 19.13 -6.31 20.12
N ASN A 93 17.84 -6.56 20.35
CA ASN A 93 17.21 -7.71 19.73
C ASN A 93 17.64 -7.66 18.28
N LYS A 94 18.24 -8.74 17.77
CA LYS A 94 18.89 -8.88 16.46
C LYS A 94 18.00 -8.54 15.23
N HIS A 95 16.95 -7.78 15.43
CA HIS A 95 16.01 -7.28 14.45
C HIS A 95 15.87 -5.75 14.54
N GLU A 96 17.00 -5.01 14.53
CA GLU A 96 16.93 -3.62 14.11
C GLU A 96 16.45 -3.60 12.66
N GLN A 97 15.15 -3.43 12.51
CA GLN A 97 14.59 -3.14 11.20
C GLN A 97 14.98 -1.71 10.84
N VAL A 98 16.00 -1.59 10.04
CA VAL A 98 16.40 -0.29 9.49
C VAL A 98 15.26 0.18 8.58
N ASN A 99 14.44 1.10 9.07
CA ASN A 99 13.33 1.68 8.32
C ASN A 99 13.79 2.72 7.29
N ASN A 100 15.10 2.92 7.15
CA ASN A 100 15.70 3.89 6.24
C ASN A 100 16.63 3.17 5.25
N VAL A 101 16.21 3.13 3.99
CA VAL A 101 17.00 2.51 2.90
C VAL A 101 18.37 3.17 2.70
N TYR A 102 18.52 4.45 3.02
CA TYR A 102 19.78 5.18 2.87
C TYR A 102 20.83 4.82 3.93
N SER A 103 20.42 4.21 5.04
CA SER A 103 21.31 3.77 6.11
C SER A 103 21.80 2.33 5.93
N LEU A 104 21.39 1.65 4.87
CA LEU A 104 21.76 0.26 4.63
C LEU A 104 23.20 0.16 4.12
N PRO A 105 24.04 -0.72 4.70
CA PRO A 105 25.48 -0.77 4.45
C PRO A 105 25.86 -1.37 3.09
N SER A 106 24.96 -2.04 2.39
CA SER A 106 25.27 -2.70 1.13
C SER A 106 24.13 -2.61 0.10
N THR A 107 24.50 -2.59 -1.18
CA THR A 107 23.54 -2.63 -2.30
C THR A 107 22.61 -3.85 -2.21
N GLN A 108 23.13 -5.00 -1.77
CA GLN A 108 22.34 -6.22 -1.62
C GLN A 108 21.20 -6.01 -0.59
N GLN A 109 21.51 -5.40 0.54
CA GLN A 109 20.51 -5.10 1.58
C GLN A 109 19.52 -4.05 1.09
N SER A 110 19.98 -3.02 0.37
CA SER A 110 19.10 -2.02 -0.24
C SER A 110 18.13 -2.65 -1.24
N ILE A 111 18.60 -3.54 -2.12
CA ILE A 111 17.73 -4.23 -3.07
C ILE A 111 16.74 -5.16 -2.34
N LYS A 112 17.17 -5.87 -1.29
CA LYS A 112 16.27 -6.70 -0.48
C LYS A 112 15.18 -5.86 0.19
N TYR A 113 15.53 -4.71 0.76
CA TYR A 113 14.60 -3.77 1.38
C TYR A 113 13.60 -3.21 0.36
N LEU A 114 14.09 -2.70 -0.77
CA LEU A 114 13.25 -2.12 -1.82
C LEU A 114 12.34 -3.16 -2.47
N HIS A 115 12.78 -4.41 -2.60
CA HIS A 115 11.95 -5.51 -3.07
C HIS A 115 10.79 -5.80 -2.11
N ALA A 116 11.05 -5.79 -0.80
CA ALA A 116 10.01 -5.93 0.21
C ALA A 116 9.06 -4.72 0.23
N ALA A 117 9.60 -3.50 0.16
CA ALA A 117 8.80 -2.27 0.09
C ALA A 117 7.92 -2.20 -1.17
N ALA A 118 8.36 -2.79 -2.28
CA ALA A 118 7.59 -2.94 -3.53
C ALA A 118 6.54 -4.08 -3.49
N GLY A 119 6.39 -4.80 -2.37
CA GLY A 119 5.42 -5.87 -2.19
C GLY A 119 5.85 -7.22 -2.79
N PHE A 120 7.12 -7.52 -2.80
CA PHE A 120 7.70 -8.80 -3.25
C PHE A 120 7.35 -9.17 -4.71
N PRO A 121 7.58 -8.29 -5.67
CA PRO A 121 7.25 -8.56 -7.07
C PRO A 121 8.09 -9.71 -7.65
N VAL A 122 7.56 -10.35 -8.70
CA VAL A 122 8.31 -11.31 -9.51
C VAL A 122 9.45 -10.59 -10.22
N LYS A 123 10.63 -11.22 -10.30
CA LYS A 123 11.86 -10.64 -10.86
C LYS A 123 11.64 -9.98 -12.22
N ASP A 124 11.07 -10.72 -13.17
CA ASP A 124 10.89 -10.22 -14.53
C ASP A 124 9.91 -9.05 -14.61
N THR A 125 8.82 -9.11 -13.82
CA THR A 125 7.84 -8.00 -13.72
C THR A 125 8.50 -6.76 -13.15
N TRP A 126 9.30 -6.91 -12.10
CA TRP A 126 9.98 -5.78 -11.49
C TRP A 126 11.03 -5.16 -12.41
N LEU A 127 11.85 -6.01 -13.05
CA LEU A 127 12.82 -5.55 -14.05
C LEU A 127 12.16 -4.81 -15.22
N ALA A 128 11.02 -5.30 -15.71
CA ALA A 128 10.25 -4.64 -16.76
C ALA A 128 9.76 -3.26 -16.30
N ALA A 129 9.22 -3.15 -15.09
CA ALA A 129 8.74 -1.89 -14.55
C ALA A 129 9.88 -0.88 -14.28
N ILE A 130 11.06 -1.35 -13.83
CA ILE A 130 12.25 -0.50 -13.66
C ILE A 130 12.75 0.00 -15.03
N LYS A 131 12.81 -0.87 -16.04
CA LYS A 131 13.19 -0.49 -17.43
C LYS A 131 12.24 0.54 -18.01
N ALA A 132 10.96 0.45 -17.71
CA ALA A 132 9.94 1.40 -18.13
C ALA A 132 9.99 2.75 -17.39
N GLY A 133 10.87 2.90 -16.39
CA GLY A 133 11.03 4.15 -15.64
C GLY A 133 10.05 4.37 -14.48
N ASN A 134 9.28 3.35 -14.07
CA ASN A 134 8.30 3.49 -13.00
C ASN A 134 8.93 3.71 -11.60
N TYR A 135 10.25 3.49 -11.48
CA TYR A 135 10.99 3.50 -10.21
C TYR A 135 12.17 4.50 -10.21
N VAL A 136 12.10 5.54 -11.03
CA VAL A 136 13.24 6.48 -11.22
C VAL A 136 13.71 7.12 -9.92
N THR A 137 12.80 7.46 -9.02
CA THR A 137 13.12 8.15 -7.75
C THR A 137 13.52 7.20 -6.62
N TRP A 138 13.50 5.88 -6.86
CA TRP A 138 13.87 4.90 -5.85
C TRP A 138 15.40 4.82 -5.70
N PRO A 139 15.93 4.96 -4.46
CA PRO A 139 17.37 5.10 -4.24
C PRO A 139 18.15 3.85 -4.63
N GLY A 140 19.14 4.02 -5.52
CA GLY A 140 20.02 2.94 -5.95
C GLY A 140 19.35 1.79 -6.70
N LEU A 141 18.07 1.91 -7.04
CA LEU A 141 17.31 0.86 -7.74
C LEU A 141 17.57 0.93 -9.24
N THR A 142 18.41 0.03 -9.73
CA THR A 142 18.74 -0.09 -11.15
C THR A 142 18.54 -1.52 -11.63
N VAL A 143 18.36 -1.69 -12.95
CA VAL A 143 18.24 -3.01 -13.58
C VAL A 143 19.44 -3.89 -13.24
N ALA A 144 20.67 -3.35 -13.34
CA ALA A 144 21.89 -4.09 -13.04
C ALA A 144 21.98 -4.52 -11.58
N ALA A 145 21.61 -3.61 -10.64
CA ALA A 145 21.60 -3.94 -9.21
C ALA A 145 20.59 -5.05 -8.89
N VAL A 146 19.39 -4.99 -9.46
CA VAL A 146 18.38 -6.05 -9.27
C VAL A 146 18.80 -7.37 -9.90
N GLN A 147 19.37 -7.37 -11.10
CA GLN A 147 19.84 -8.59 -11.74
C GLN A 147 20.90 -9.31 -10.90
N LYS A 148 21.84 -8.54 -10.32
CA LYS A 148 22.96 -9.06 -9.52
C LYS A 148 22.55 -9.47 -8.11
N HIS A 149 21.63 -8.74 -7.46
CA HIS A 149 21.32 -8.86 -6.04
C HIS A 149 19.85 -9.21 -5.77
N PHE A 150 19.14 -9.78 -6.75
CA PHE A 150 17.75 -10.18 -6.52
C PHE A 150 17.67 -11.17 -5.35
N PRO A 151 16.85 -10.87 -4.31
CA PRO A 151 16.77 -11.72 -3.12
C PRO A 151 16.03 -13.03 -3.41
N ASP A 152 16.30 -14.06 -2.59
CA ASP A 152 15.45 -15.25 -2.56
C ASP A 152 14.01 -14.88 -2.26
N ALA A 153 13.11 -15.32 -3.13
CA ALA A 153 11.76 -14.81 -3.20
C ALA A 153 10.72 -15.84 -2.75
N ASP A 154 10.92 -16.48 -1.58
CA ASP A 154 9.94 -17.39 -0.98
C ASP A 154 8.56 -16.70 -0.78
N LYS A 155 8.57 -15.44 -0.42
CA LYS A 155 7.35 -14.61 -0.26
C LYS A 155 6.64 -14.40 -1.60
N THR A 156 7.40 -14.10 -2.64
CA THR A 156 6.90 -14.02 -4.02
C THR A 156 6.29 -15.35 -4.47
N GLN A 157 6.99 -16.46 -4.21
CA GLN A 157 6.51 -17.81 -4.55
C GLN A 157 5.20 -18.12 -3.83
N LYS A 158 5.11 -17.87 -2.51
CA LYS A 158 3.88 -18.05 -1.72
C LYS A 158 2.71 -17.23 -2.28
N GLY A 159 2.95 -15.98 -2.69
CA GLY A 159 1.94 -15.12 -3.29
C GLY A 159 1.42 -15.67 -4.63
N HIS A 160 2.30 -16.21 -5.45
CA HIS A 160 1.99 -16.70 -6.79
C HIS A 160 1.66 -18.20 -6.87
N MET A 161 1.68 -18.93 -5.75
CA MET A 161 1.28 -20.34 -5.71
C MET A 161 -0.13 -20.52 -6.24
N LYS A 162 -0.26 -21.34 -7.27
CA LYS A 162 -1.55 -21.75 -7.82
C LYS A 162 -1.91 -23.11 -7.24
N LYS A 163 -3.16 -23.24 -6.73
CA LYS A 163 -3.70 -24.53 -6.34
C LYS A 163 -3.79 -25.40 -7.59
N GLN A 164 -3.09 -26.53 -7.59
CA GLN A 164 -3.19 -27.49 -8.69
C GLN A 164 -4.62 -28.03 -8.70
N ARG A 165 -5.31 -27.96 -9.84
CA ARG A 165 -6.64 -28.54 -9.96
C ARG A 165 -6.49 -30.06 -9.84
N GLN A 166 -7.02 -30.67 -8.78
CA GLN A 166 -7.15 -32.09 -8.69
C GLN A 166 -8.24 -32.53 -9.69
N GLY A 167 -7.95 -33.59 -10.45
CA GLY A 167 -8.95 -34.19 -11.34
C GLY A 167 -8.99 -33.65 -12.76
N VAL A 168 -7.95 -32.97 -13.25
CA VAL A 168 -7.78 -32.73 -14.70
C VAL A 168 -7.36 -34.05 -15.34
N ARG A 169 -8.25 -35.05 -15.32
CA ARG A 169 -8.12 -36.19 -16.23
C ARG A 169 -8.61 -35.69 -17.58
N SER A 170 -7.78 -35.79 -18.60
CA SER A 170 -8.23 -35.69 -19.97
C SER A 170 -9.32 -36.78 -20.17
N THR A 171 -10.55 -36.36 -20.43
CA THR A 171 -11.63 -37.27 -20.80
C THR A 171 -11.51 -37.76 -22.26
N ARG A 172 -10.43 -37.43 -22.94
CA ARG A 172 -10.07 -38.07 -24.19
C ARG A 172 -9.59 -39.48 -23.87
N LEU A 173 -10.45 -40.46 -24.00
CA LEU A 173 -10.05 -41.85 -24.18
C LEU A 173 -9.17 -41.90 -25.42
N ILE A 174 -7.89 -42.21 -25.22
CA ILE A 174 -7.02 -42.62 -26.32
C ILE A 174 -7.44 -44.03 -26.61
N ASP A 175 -8.30 -44.20 -27.63
CA ASP A 175 -8.61 -45.49 -28.17
C ASP A 175 -7.32 -46.07 -28.80
N ASN A 176 -6.64 -46.89 -28.04
CA ASN A 176 -5.49 -47.69 -28.50
C ASN A 176 -5.95 -48.97 -29.27
N THR A 177 -7.02 -48.92 -29.95
CA THR A 177 -7.51 -50.02 -30.80
C THR A 177 -7.95 -49.51 -32.16
N SER A 178 -6.98 -49.42 -33.06
CA SER A 178 -7.29 -49.71 -34.49
C SER A 178 -5.97 -49.77 -35.30
N GLN A 179 -5.29 -50.90 -35.28
CA GLN A 179 -4.67 -51.40 -36.48
C GLN A 179 -5.84 -51.85 -37.39
N GLY A 180 -6.16 -51.07 -38.38
CA GLY A 180 -7.21 -51.40 -39.35
C GLY A 180 -7.11 -50.40 -40.52
N THR A 181 -6.39 -50.82 -41.56
CA THR A 181 -6.40 -50.20 -42.89
C THR A 181 -7.82 -49.99 -43.38
N SER A 182 -8.25 -48.74 -43.51
CA SER A 182 -9.31 -48.35 -44.45
C SER A 182 -9.11 -46.91 -44.90
N ASN A 183 -8.79 -46.79 -46.18
CA ASN A 183 -8.81 -45.53 -46.93
C ASN A 183 -10.23 -44.95 -46.93
N HIS A 184 -10.50 -44.06 -45.96
CA HIS A 184 -11.62 -43.14 -46.06
C HIS A 184 -11.06 -41.72 -46.07
N THR A 185 -11.02 -41.14 -47.27
CA THR A 185 -10.89 -39.70 -47.48
C THR A 185 -12.02 -39.01 -46.72
N HIS A 186 -11.83 -38.69 -45.45
CA HIS A 186 -12.71 -37.77 -44.78
C HIS A 186 -12.46 -36.37 -45.38
N GLN A 187 -13.40 -35.96 -46.24
CA GLN A 187 -13.55 -34.54 -46.51
C GLN A 187 -13.83 -33.85 -45.18
N VAL A 188 -12.77 -33.22 -44.65
CA VAL A 188 -12.89 -32.28 -43.53
C VAL A 188 -13.69 -31.09 -44.09
N SER A 189 -15.03 -31.10 -43.88
CA SER A 189 -15.81 -29.90 -44.06
C SER A 189 -15.16 -28.81 -43.19
N LYS A 190 -14.52 -27.86 -43.83
CA LYS A 190 -14.11 -26.63 -43.16
C LYS A 190 -15.39 -25.96 -42.65
N LYS A 191 -15.76 -26.24 -41.39
CA LYS A 191 -16.74 -25.41 -40.70
C LYS A 191 -16.15 -24.03 -40.65
N MET A 192 -16.59 -23.14 -41.51
CA MET A 192 -16.38 -21.73 -41.38
C MET A 192 -16.92 -21.35 -40.00
N ARG A 193 -16.05 -21.07 -39.08
CA ARG A 193 -16.41 -20.45 -37.82
C ARG A 193 -16.41 -18.95 -38.08
N ASP A 194 -17.59 -18.39 -38.25
CA ASP A 194 -17.79 -16.96 -38.26
C ASP A 194 -17.33 -16.42 -36.90
N VAL A 195 -16.17 -15.78 -36.85
CA VAL A 195 -15.70 -15.10 -35.65
C VAL A 195 -16.33 -13.73 -35.69
N TYR A 196 -17.45 -13.56 -35.01
CA TYR A 196 -18.01 -12.24 -34.79
C TYR A 196 -17.12 -11.50 -33.79
N ILE A 197 -16.22 -10.67 -34.29
CA ILE A 197 -15.46 -9.71 -33.48
C ILE A 197 -16.40 -8.53 -33.21
N LYS A 198 -17.02 -8.54 -32.05
CA LYS A 198 -17.73 -7.37 -31.56
C LYS A 198 -16.67 -6.43 -31.01
N LEU A 199 -16.28 -5.42 -31.78
CA LEU A 199 -15.42 -4.32 -31.32
C LEU A 199 -16.23 -3.48 -30.34
N HIS A 200 -16.08 -3.79 -29.04
CA HIS A 200 -16.48 -2.86 -28.00
C HIS A 200 -15.34 -1.86 -27.84
N ASN A 201 -15.67 -0.58 -27.89
CA ASN A 201 -14.75 0.44 -27.49
C ASN A 201 -14.44 0.19 -25.99
N ALA A 202 -13.24 -0.29 -25.68
CA ALA A 202 -12.84 -0.57 -24.31
C ALA A 202 -12.38 0.70 -23.59
N ALA A 203 -12.29 1.82 -24.32
CA ALA A 203 -11.90 3.10 -23.75
C ALA A 203 -12.95 3.58 -22.70
N GLU A 204 -12.47 4.27 -21.69
CA GLU A 204 -13.29 4.82 -20.61
C GLU A 204 -14.16 3.77 -19.89
N THR A 205 -13.67 2.54 -19.83
CA THR A 205 -14.41 1.41 -19.27
C THR A 205 -13.77 0.98 -17.94
N MET A 206 -14.60 0.68 -16.97
CA MET A 206 -14.15 0.05 -15.73
C MET A 206 -14.93 -1.21 -15.43
N HIS A 207 -14.33 -2.11 -14.68
CA HIS A 207 -14.96 -3.34 -14.18
C HIS A 207 -14.81 -3.41 -12.67
N SER A 208 -15.76 -3.97 -11.97
CA SER A 208 -15.63 -4.29 -10.55
C SER A 208 -16.24 -5.63 -10.20
N ASP A 209 -15.68 -6.24 -9.17
CA ASP A 209 -16.19 -7.47 -8.59
C ASP A 209 -15.67 -7.61 -7.16
N GLN A 210 -16.17 -8.57 -6.38
CA GLN A 210 -15.79 -8.78 -5.00
C GLN A 210 -14.96 -10.05 -4.83
N THR A 211 -14.03 -10.00 -3.89
CA THR A 211 -13.30 -11.20 -3.49
C THR A 211 -14.20 -12.17 -2.71
N GLY A 212 -13.78 -13.44 -2.60
CA GLY A 212 -14.28 -14.32 -1.55
C GLY A 212 -13.93 -13.79 -0.15
N ARG A 213 -14.53 -14.39 0.88
CA ARG A 213 -14.27 -14.04 2.28
C ARG A 213 -12.82 -14.26 2.65
N PHE A 214 -12.24 -13.29 3.36
CA PHE A 214 -10.90 -13.42 3.94
C PHE A 214 -10.93 -14.34 5.17
N PRO A 215 -9.84 -15.09 5.43
CA PRO A 215 -9.77 -16.01 6.57
C PRO A 215 -9.92 -15.31 7.92
N ALA A 216 -9.39 -14.08 8.04
CA ALA A 216 -9.46 -13.28 9.26
C ALA A 216 -10.34 -12.05 9.05
N THR A 217 -11.22 -11.78 10.00
CA THR A 217 -11.96 -10.50 10.04
C THR A 217 -11.01 -9.40 10.51
N SER A 218 -11.02 -8.26 9.82
CA SER A 218 -10.16 -7.13 10.22
C SER A 218 -10.65 -6.48 11.53
N SER A 219 -9.78 -5.71 12.18
CA SER A 219 -10.13 -4.91 13.38
C SER A 219 -11.26 -3.91 13.12
N ARG A 220 -11.48 -3.55 11.86
CA ARG A 220 -12.59 -2.68 11.41
C ARG A 220 -13.83 -3.47 10.99
N GLY A 221 -13.83 -4.79 11.15
CA GLY A 221 -14.93 -5.69 10.79
C GLY A 221 -14.96 -6.09 9.32
N ASN A 222 -13.93 -5.79 8.53
CA ASN A 222 -13.88 -6.11 7.10
C ASN A 222 -13.58 -7.60 6.89
N GLN A 223 -14.26 -8.21 5.93
CA GLN A 223 -14.15 -9.63 5.58
C GLN A 223 -13.98 -9.88 4.08
N TYR A 224 -14.28 -8.90 3.25
CA TYR A 224 -14.21 -8.96 1.79
C TYR A 224 -13.46 -7.74 1.26
N VAL A 225 -13.13 -7.77 -0.02
CA VAL A 225 -12.57 -6.62 -0.74
C VAL A 225 -13.30 -6.47 -2.06
N MET A 226 -13.79 -5.27 -2.37
CA MET A 226 -14.21 -4.91 -3.71
C MET A 226 -12.97 -4.51 -4.49
N VAL A 227 -12.78 -5.09 -5.66
CA VAL A 227 -11.69 -4.76 -6.58
C VAL A 227 -12.30 -4.11 -7.82
N LEU A 228 -11.72 -2.99 -8.21
CA LEU A 228 -12.06 -2.26 -9.42
C LEU A 228 -10.85 -2.25 -10.34
N VAL A 229 -11.07 -2.42 -11.64
CA VAL A 229 -10.06 -2.18 -12.68
C VAL A 229 -10.55 -1.15 -13.65
N GLU A 230 -9.77 -0.13 -13.86
CA GLU A 230 -9.95 0.87 -14.91
C GLU A 230 -9.08 0.45 -16.10
N VAL A 231 -9.67 0.41 -17.28
CA VAL A 231 -9.07 -0.27 -18.44
C VAL A 231 -7.99 0.55 -19.11
N ASP A 232 -8.16 1.84 -19.26
CA ASP A 232 -7.23 2.72 -19.99
C ASP A 232 -5.90 2.86 -19.27
N GLY A 233 -5.96 3.16 -17.97
CA GLY A 233 -4.80 3.20 -17.09
C GLY A 233 -4.30 1.83 -16.70
N ASN A 234 -5.07 0.74 -16.96
CA ASN A 234 -4.80 -0.60 -16.43
C ASN A 234 -4.66 -0.58 -14.90
N TYR A 235 -5.36 0.33 -14.26
CA TYR A 235 -5.25 0.63 -12.84
C TYR A 235 -6.17 -0.28 -12.03
N ILE A 236 -5.64 -0.87 -10.98
CA ILE A 236 -6.41 -1.71 -10.04
C ILE A 236 -6.52 -0.97 -8.72
N ASP A 237 -7.75 -0.74 -8.26
CA ASP A 237 -8.03 -0.24 -6.92
C ASP A 237 -8.80 -1.28 -6.11
N ALA A 238 -8.76 -1.16 -4.78
CA ALA A 238 -9.42 -2.08 -3.89
C ALA A 238 -9.92 -1.38 -2.62
N GLU A 239 -11.14 -1.74 -2.19
CA GLU A 239 -11.75 -1.22 -0.98
C GLU A 239 -12.24 -2.36 -0.10
N PRO A 240 -11.88 -2.39 1.21
CA PRO A 240 -12.33 -3.43 2.11
C PRO A 240 -13.82 -3.29 2.45
N LEU A 241 -14.51 -4.42 2.57
CA LEU A 241 -15.93 -4.53 2.83
C LEU A 241 -16.20 -5.34 4.11
N LYS A 242 -17.13 -4.88 4.94
CA LYS A 242 -17.60 -5.65 6.10
C LYS A 242 -18.42 -6.87 5.68
N ASN A 243 -19.30 -6.67 4.72
CA ASN A 243 -20.24 -7.70 4.20
C ASN A 243 -20.59 -7.36 2.75
N LYS A 244 -21.44 -8.18 2.12
CA LYS A 244 -21.91 -7.99 0.75
C LYS A 244 -23.31 -7.37 0.67
N THR A 245 -23.74 -6.62 1.68
CA THR A 245 -25.00 -5.86 1.63
C THR A 245 -24.89 -4.67 0.69
N ASP A 246 -26.02 -4.21 0.17
CA ASP A 246 -26.10 -3.08 -0.76
C ASP A 246 -25.41 -1.83 -0.20
N GLY A 247 -25.64 -1.51 1.07
CA GLY A 247 -25.01 -0.36 1.70
C GLY A 247 -23.48 -0.45 1.74
N SER A 248 -22.92 -1.61 2.08
CA SER A 248 -21.48 -1.83 2.08
C SER A 248 -20.90 -1.75 0.66
N MET A 249 -21.60 -2.32 -0.31
CA MET A 249 -21.20 -2.29 -1.73
C MET A 249 -21.20 -0.86 -2.29
N ILE A 250 -22.26 -0.10 -2.00
CA ILE A 250 -22.41 1.29 -2.44
C ILE A 250 -21.31 2.17 -1.83
N ASN A 251 -21.07 2.05 -0.53
CA ASN A 251 -20.03 2.82 0.15
C ASN A 251 -18.62 2.54 -0.43
N ALA A 252 -18.32 1.28 -0.68
CA ALA A 252 -17.05 0.90 -1.29
C ALA A 252 -16.92 1.42 -2.72
N TYR A 253 -17.96 1.32 -3.53
CA TYR A 253 -17.99 1.87 -4.89
C TYR A 253 -17.76 3.40 -4.86
N GLN A 254 -18.44 4.11 -4.00
CA GLN A 254 -18.29 5.57 -3.86
C GLN A 254 -16.85 5.95 -3.46
N ALA A 255 -16.23 5.18 -2.55
CA ALA A 255 -14.85 5.41 -2.15
C ALA A 255 -13.88 5.16 -3.31
N LEU A 256 -14.06 4.05 -4.05
CA LEU A 256 -13.28 3.72 -5.25
C LEU A 256 -13.46 4.78 -6.34
N TRP A 257 -14.69 5.16 -6.64
CA TRP A 257 -15.01 6.19 -7.62
C TRP A 257 -14.36 7.53 -7.29
N LYS A 258 -14.48 7.96 -6.05
CA LYS A 258 -13.87 9.20 -5.57
C LYS A 258 -12.35 9.21 -5.73
N ARG A 259 -11.68 8.10 -5.40
CA ARG A 259 -10.22 8.00 -5.57
C ARG A 259 -9.81 8.00 -7.04
N LEU A 260 -10.52 7.25 -7.86
CA LEU A 260 -10.23 7.12 -9.29
C LEU A 260 -10.38 8.46 -10.03
N THR A 261 -11.40 9.23 -9.67
CA THR A 261 -11.73 10.49 -10.37
C THR A 261 -11.15 11.73 -9.69
N ALA A 262 -10.46 11.60 -8.56
CA ALA A 262 -9.98 12.72 -7.74
C ALA A 262 -9.05 13.68 -8.51
N MET A 263 -8.23 13.17 -9.43
CA MET A 263 -7.29 13.97 -10.23
C MET A 263 -7.91 14.51 -11.52
N GLY A 264 -9.13 14.08 -11.85
CA GLY A 264 -9.83 14.46 -13.09
C GLY A 264 -9.23 13.89 -14.39
N THR A 265 -8.18 13.06 -14.30
CA THR A 265 -7.50 12.45 -15.45
C THR A 265 -8.37 11.37 -16.09
N VAL A 266 -9.13 10.63 -15.30
CA VAL A 266 -9.95 9.50 -15.72
C VAL A 266 -11.41 9.76 -15.40
N LYS A 267 -12.27 9.53 -16.39
CA LYS A 267 -13.74 9.64 -16.25
C LYS A 267 -14.39 8.45 -16.95
N PRO A 268 -14.48 7.30 -16.29
CA PRO A 268 -15.13 6.13 -16.90
C PRO A 268 -16.58 6.44 -17.27
N THR A 269 -16.96 6.11 -18.47
CA THR A 269 -18.33 6.28 -18.98
C THR A 269 -19.13 4.98 -18.89
N THR A 270 -18.44 3.84 -18.87
CA THR A 270 -19.06 2.51 -18.84
C THR A 270 -18.53 1.68 -17.68
N HIS A 271 -19.44 1.11 -16.90
CA HIS A 271 -19.11 0.16 -15.84
C HIS A 271 -19.65 -1.23 -16.17
N ILE A 272 -18.76 -2.19 -16.29
CA ILE A 272 -19.09 -3.58 -16.56
C ILE A 272 -19.20 -4.35 -15.25
N LEU A 273 -20.33 -5.01 -15.04
CA LEU A 273 -20.70 -5.73 -13.82
C LEU A 273 -21.15 -7.15 -14.14
N ASP A 274 -21.04 -8.01 -13.14
CA ASP A 274 -21.71 -9.30 -13.17
C ASP A 274 -23.24 -9.14 -13.02
N ASN A 275 -24.00 -10.11 -13.55
CA ASN A 275 -25.46 -10.09 -13.52
C ASN A 275 -26.06 -10.11 -12.12
N GLU A 276 -25.33 -10.66 -11.13
CA GLU A 276 -25.78 -10.80 -9.74
C GLU A 276 -25.84 -9.46 -8.97
N ALA A 277 -25.43 -8.35 -9.58
CA ALA A 277 -25.48 -7.04 -8.92
C ALA A 277 -26.93 -6.62 -8.60
N SER A 278 -27.16 -6.14 -7.37
CA SER A 278 -28.48 -5.70 -6.91
C SER A 278 -28.99 -4.47 -7.66
N LEU A 279 -30.30 -4.24 -7.62
CA LEU A 279 -30.91 -3.05 -8.23
C LEU A 279 -30.42 -1.76 -7.56
N ALA A 280 -30.28 -1.74 -6.23
CA ALA A 280 -29.81 -0.58 -5.49
C ALA A 280 -28.37 -0.20 -5.90
N PHE A 281 -27.49 -1.19 -6.01
CA PHE A 281 -26.12 -0.98 -6.46
C PHE A 281 -26.05 -0.50 -7.92
N LYS A 282 -26.86 -1.09 -8.82
CA LYS A 282 -26.98 -0.65 -10.22
C LYS A 282 -27.48 0.82 -10.31
N THR A 283 -28.43 1.19 -9.47
CA THR A 283 -28.98 2.56 -9.45
C THR A 283 -27.91 3.56 -9.02
N GLU A 284 -27.07 3.24 -8.02
CA GLU A 284 -25.97 4.10 -7.59
C GLU A 284 -24.95 4.30 -8.71
N ILE A 285 -24.54 3.23 -9.38
CA ILE A 285 -23.57 3.31 -10.48
C ILE A 285 -24.09 4.15 -11.64
N ARG A 286 -25.40 4.05 -11.97
CA ARG A 286 -26.01 4.82 -13.05
C ARG A 286 -25.96 6.33 -12.86
N LYS A 287 -25.70 6.81 -11.65
CA LYS A 287 -25.48 8.25 -11.40
C LYS A 287 -24.20 8.75 -12.07
N ASN A 288 -23.22 7.87 -12.27
CA ASN A 288 -21.90 8.21 -12.76
C ASN A 288 -21.58 7.59 -14.14
N CYS A 289 -22.06 6.38 -14.42
CA CYS A 289 -21.69 5.60 -15.61
C CYS A 289 -22.89 4.85 -16.20
N THR A 290 -22.78 4.52 -17.48
CA THR A 290 -23.61 3.52 -18.13
C THR A 290 -23.22 2.13 -17.64
N ILE A 291 -24.20 1.26 -17.36
CA ILE A 291 -23.95 -0.12 -16.92
C ILE A 291 -24.06 -1.06 -18.11
N GLN A 292 -23.05 -1.93 -18.22
CA GLN A 292 -23.09 -3.10 -19.08
C GLN A 292 -23.00 -4.36 -18.21
N LEU A 293 -23.94 -5.29 -18.39
CA LEU A 293 -23.92 -6.57 -17.69
C LEU A 293 -23.19 -7.62 -18.52
N VAL A 294 -22.39 -8.46 -17.86
CA VAL A 294 -21.76 -9.62 -18.49
C VAL A 294 -22.84 -10.68 -18.73
N PRO A 295 -22.95 -11.26 -19.93
CA PRO A 295 -23.90 -12.34 -20.18
C PRO A 295 -23.64 -13.54 -19.25
N PRO A 296 -24.71 -14.28 -18.84
CA PRO A 296 -24.55 -15.51 -18.09
C PRO A 296 -23.57 -16.46 -18.77
N ASP A 297 -22.82 -17.23 -18.00
CA ASP A 297 -21.84 -18.23 -18.46
C ASP A 297 -20.63 -17.68 -19.22
N ASN A 298 -20.48 -16.36 -19.32
CA ASN A 298 -19.35 -15.71 -19.99
C ASN A 298 -18.43 -14.94 -19.04
N HIS A 299 -18.22 -15.48 -17.84
CA HIS A 299 -17.36 -14.87 -16.79
C HIS A 299 -15.95 -14.50 -17.26
N ARG A 300 -15.40 -15.23 -18.27
CA ARG A 300 -14.09 -14.96 -18.85
C ARG A 300 -13.96 -13.56 -19.50
N ARG A 301 -15.05 -12.88 -19.78
CA ARG A 301 -15.08 -11.50 -20.31
C ARG A 301 -14.92 -10.45 -19.23
N ASN A 302 -15.11 -10.81 -17.96
CA ASN A 302 -14.95 -9.86 -16.87
C ASN A 302 -13.44 -9.67 -16.57
N LEU A 303 -12.89 -8.53 -16.96
CA LEU A 303 -11.52 -8.16 -16.61
C LEU A 303 -11.31 -8.07 -15.09
N ALA A 304 -12.38 -7.84 -14.32
CA ALA A 304 -12.31 -7.80 -12.87
C ALA A 304 -11.85 -9.15 -12.28
N GLU A 305 -12.21 -10.30 -12.83
CA GLU A 305 -11.70 -11.59 -12.36
C GLU A 305 -10.17 -11.69 -12.45
N ARG A 306 -9.59 -11.21 -13.57
CA ARG A 306 -8.13 -11.17 -13.75
C ARG A 306 -7.50 -10.17 -12.81
N ALA A 307 -8.12 -9.00 -12.63
CA ALA A 307 -7.67 -7.98 -11.70
C ALA A 307 -7.68 -8.51 -10.26
N ILE A 308 -8.75 -9.21 -9.85
CA ILE A 308 -8.83 -9.88 -8.54
C ILE A 308 -7.71 -10.91 -8.39
N GLN A 309 -7.46 -11.73 -9.41
CA GLN A 309 -6.37 -12.71 -9.34
C GLN A 309 -5.00 -12.02 -9.18
N THR A 310 -4.76 -10.97 -9.94
CA THR A 310 -3.52 -10.18 -9.89
C THR A 310 -3.36 -9.51 -8.53
N PHE A 311 -4.40 -8.83 -8.05
CA PHE A 311 -4.46 -8.24 -6.71
C PHE A 311 -4.19 -9.28 -5.62
N LYS A 312 -4.90 -10.42 -5.66
CA LYS A 312 -4.73 -11.49 -4.66
C LYS A 312 -3.32 -12.06 -4.64
N ASN A 313 -2.70 -12.24 -5.78
CA ASN A 313 -1.32 -12.76 -5.85
C ASN A 313 -0.34 -11.79 -5.20
N HIS A 314 -0.44 -10.50 -5.55
CA HIS A 314 0.41 -9.46 -4.98
C HIS A 314 0.14 -9.30 -3.47
N PHE A 315 -1.11 -9.23 -3.07
CA PHE A 315 -1.49 -9.08 -1.66
C PHE A 315 -1.07 -10.29 -0.79
N LYS A 316 -1.16 -11.52 -1.32
CA LYS A 316 -0.64 -12.71 -0.64
C LYS A 316 0.88 -12.65 -0.46
N ALA A 317 1.62 -12.14 -1.45
CA ALA A 317 3.07 -11.96 -1.32
C ALA A 317 3.39 -10.95 -0.21
N VAL A 318 2.64 -9.84 -0.15
CA VAL A 318 2.73 -8.85 0.91
C VAL A 318 2.45 -9.49 2.28
N ILE A 319 1.31 -10.19 2.45
CA ILE A 319 0.96 -10.85 3.71
C ILE A 319 2.01 -11.92 4.10
N ALA A 320 2.56 -12.64 3.13
CA ALA A 320 3.63 -13.61 3.42
C ALA A 320 4.95 -12.95 3.83
N GLY A 321 5.09 -11.66 3.58
CA GLY A 321 6.29 -10.88 3.87
C GLY A 321 6.22 -9.99 5.10
N VAL A 322 5.05 -9.84 5.73
CA VAL A 322 4.94 -9.14 7.02
C VAL A 322 5.72 -9.87 8.12
N ASP A 323 6.03 -9.17 9.18
CA ASP A 323 6.65 -9.76 10.36
C ASP A 323 5.77 -10.88 10.94
N ASP A 324 6.41 -11.93 11.50
CA ASP A 324 5.68 -13.07 12.07
C ASP A 324 4.79 -12.66 13.27
N THR A 325 5.09 -11.54 13.91
CA THR A 325 4.30 -10.95 15.02
C THR A 325 3.18 -10.04 14.53
N PHE A 326 3.09 -9.76 13.21
CA PHE A 326 2.09 -8.86 12.65
C PHE A 326 0.68 -9.35 12.95
N PRO A 327 -0.17 -8.50 13.58
CA PRO A 327 -1.52 -8.90 13.94
C PRO A 327 -2.39 -9.03 12.68
N MET A 328 -2.71 -10.26 12.27
CA MET A 328 -3.45 -10.54 11.02
C MET A 328 -4.80 -9.83 10.92
N HIS A 329 -5.40 -9.41 12.03
CA HIS A 329 -6.62 -8.59 11.99
C HIS A 329 -6.38 -7.14 11.51
N LEU A 330 -5.13 -6.73 11.25
CA LEU A 330 -4.80 -5.43 10.64
C LEU A 330 -4.54 -5.53 9.13
N TRP A 331 -4.85 -6.65 8.48
CA TRP A 331 -4.57 -6.89 7.07
C TRP A 331 -5.10 -5.79 6.14
N ASP A 332 -6.23 -5.20 6.46
CA ASP A 332 -6.86 -4.14 5.66
C ASP A 332 -6.07 -2.81 5.66
N ARG A 333 -5.16 -2.62 6.63
CA ARG A 333 -4.25 -1.48 6.67
C ARG A 333 -3.08 -1.60 5.70
N LEU A 334 -2.80 -2.79 5.20
CA LEU A 334 -1.77 -3.03 4.18
C LEU A 334 -2.26 -2.66 2.77
N LEU A 335 -3.58 -2.55 2.56
CA LEU A 335 -4.17 -2.31 1.24
C LEU A 335 -3.66 -1.05 0.53
N PRO A 336 -3.54 0.13 1.17
CA PRO A 336 -3.13 1.34 0.46
C PRO A 336 -1.76 1.20 -0.20
N GLN A 337 -0.76 0.72 0.51
CA GLN A 337 0.58 0.51 -0.07
C GLN A 337 0.59 -0.66 -1.06
N THR A 338 -0.18 -1.72 -0.81
CA THR A 338 -0.34 -2.84 -1.75
C THR A 338 -0.87 -2.37 -3.09
N ILE A 339 -1.90 -1.53 -3.09
CA ILE A 339 -2.51 -0.96 -4.32
C ILE A 339 -1.50 -0.06 -5.04
N LEU A 340 -0.82 0.81 -4.30
CA LEU A 340 0.20 1.69 -4.85
C LEU A 340 1.30 0.88 -5.55
N THR A 341 1.90 -0.08 -4.85
CA THR A 341 3.01 -0.88 -5.38
C THR A 341 2.57 -1.78 -6.53
N LEU A 342 1.35 -2.33 -6.48
CA LEU A 342 0.77 -3.08 -7.58
C LEU A 342 0.69 -2.24 -8.87
N ASN A 343 0.25 -0.98 -8.76
CA ASN A 343 0.07 -0.10 -9.91
C ASN A 343 1.38 0.53 -10.41
N LEU A 344 2.44 0.57 -9.59
CA LEU A 344 3.79 0.88 -10.05
C LEU A 344 4.37 -0.24 -10.94
N LEU A 345 3.97 -1.48 -10.71
CA LEU A 345 4.42 -2.65 -11.52
C LEU A 345 3.70 -2.78 -12.86
N ARG A 346 2.57 -2.10 -13.03
CA ARG A 346 1.70 -2.21 -14.21
C ARG A 346 1.90 -1.02 -15.14
N GLN A 347 1.83 -1.26 -16.44
CA GLN A 347 1.84 -0.19 -17.45
C GLN A 347 0.40 0.18 -17.82
N SER A 348 0.16 1.46 -18.12
CA SER A 348 -1.10 1.90 -18.72
C SER A 348 -1.30 1.26 -20.11
N ASN A 349 -2.54 0.92 -20.43
CA ASN A 349 -2.86 0.37 -21.77
C ASN A 349 -2.84 1.45 -22.85
N VAL A 350 -3.20 2.69 -22.52
CA VAL A 350 -3.28 3.81 -23.46
C VAL A 350 -1.93 4.51 -23.61
N ALA A 351 -1.17 4.56 -22.50
CA ALA A 351 0.15 5.17 -22.45
C ALA A 351 1.19 4.19 -21.87
N PRO A 352 1.68 3.20 -22.65
CA PRO A 352 2.56 2.14 -22.14
C PRO A 352 3.91 2.61 -21.60
N THR A 353 4.26 3.87 -21.80
CA THR A 353 5.48 4.50 -21.28
C THR A 353 5.37 4.95 -19.84
N VAL A 354 4.16 4.95 -19.25
CA VAL A 354 3.91 5.33 -17.87
C VAL A 354 3.25 4.20 -17.11
N SER A 355 3.48 4.17 -15.79
CA SER A 355 2.82 3.18 -14.93
C SER A 355 1.32 3.47 -14.80
N ALA A 356 0.54 2.43 -14.44
CA ALA A 356 -0.86 2.59 -14.10
C ALA A 356 -1.05 3.61 -12.95
N TYR A 357 -0.15 3.62 -11.97
CA TYR A 357 -0.15 4.62 -10.91
C TYR A 357 0.05 6.03 -11.47
N GLN A 358 1.07 6.21 -12.31
CA GLN A 358 1.40 7.52 -12.88
C GLN A 358 0.29 8.06 -13.78
N TYR A 359 -0.41 7.19 -14.49
CA TYR A 359 -1.53 7.57 -15.36
C TYR A 359 -2.67 8.22 -14.58
N ILE A 360 -2.96 7.74 -13.36
CA ILE A 360 -4.04 8.26 -12.51
C ILE A 360 -3.57 9.40 -11.61
N HIS A 361 -2.40 9.23 -10.93
CA HIS A 361 -1.98 10.07 -9.82
C HIS A 361 -0.79 10.98 -10.14
N GLY A 362 -0.23 10.88 -11.35
CA GLY A 362 1.03 11.55 -11.70
C GLY A 362 2.26 10.77 -11.22
N PRO A 363 3.46 11.27 -11.49
CA PRO A 363 4.72 10.58 -11.19
C PRO A 363 4.86 10.28 -9.69
N PHE A 364 5.23 9.03 -9.36
CA PHE A 364 5.54 8.66 -7.99
C PHE A 364 6.94 9.18 -7.61
N ASP A 365 7.01 9.88 -6.48
CA ASP A 365 8.27 10.39 -5.95
C ASP A 365 8.59 9.72 -4.60
N TYR A 366 9.55 8.80 -4.61
CA TYR A 366 9.98 8.07 -3.42
C TYR A 366 10.55 9.00 -2.33
N ASN A 367 11.19 10.13 -2.70
CA ASN A 367 11.76 11.06 -1.74
C ASN A 367 10.68 11.81 -0.97
N LYS A 368 9.52 12.07 -1.61
CA LYS A 368 8.36 12.68 -0.95
C LYS A 368 7.54 11.69 -0.14
N MET A 369 7.49 10.44 -0.58
CA MET A 369 6.73 9.37 0.06
C MET A 369 7.57 8.08 0.10
N PRO A 370 8.56 8.02 1.00
CA PRO A 370 9.38 6.83 1.15
C PRO A 370 8.53 5.64 1.63
N LEU A 371 8.76 4.49 1.02
CA LEU A 371 8.05 3.26 1.35
C LEU A 371 8.98 2.33 2.14
N ALA A 372 8.44 1.78 3.23
CA ALA A 372 9.06 0.73 4.01
C ALA A 372 8.45 -0.65 3.66
N PRO A 373 9.10 -1.76 4.00
CA PRO A 373 8.46 -3.07 3.95
C PRO A 373 7.14 -3.07 4.72
N MET A 374 6.08 -3.59 4.11
CA MET A 374 4.75 -3.57 4.72
C MET A 374 4.68 -4.48 5.93
N GLY A 375 4.03 -3.99 7.01
CA GLY A 375 3.86 -4.77 8.24
C GLY A 375 5.13 -4.97 9.06
N CYS A 376 6.19 -4.18 8.82
CA CYS A 376 7.31 -4.07 9.74
C CYS A 376 6.87 -3.28 10.99
N ALA A 377 7.44 -3.64 12.14
CA ALA A 377 7.22 -2.97 13.41
C ALA A 377 7.92 -1.61 13.45
#